data_5b51ab4044d306e833ed9ac839124ba0
#
_entry.id   5b51ab4044d306e833ed9ac839124ba0
#
_cell.length_a   1.000
_cell.length_b   1.000
_cell.length_c   1.000
_cell.angle_alpha   90.00
_cell.angle_beta   90.00
_cell.angle_gamma   90.00
#
_symmetry.space_group_name_H-M   'P 1'
#
loop_
_entity.id
_entity.type
_entity.pdbx_description
1 polymer ?
#
loop_
_entity_poly.entity_id
_entity_poly.type
_entity_poly.pdbx_seq_one_letter_code
_entity_poly.pdbx_strand_id
1 'polypeptide(L)'
;ELYPKAKVFNSFHLEVSDLHKIFVEESGNKNGKPVIFLHGGPGGGISSSYRQYFNPEKWRLIMFDQRGCGKSTPFAELKENTTWDLVADIEKIRDHLQIDKWVVFGGSWGSTLSLAYSQKYPLSCKALILRGIFLVRKKEIDWFYQSGASNIFPDKWESFLAPIAENKRHNLLSAYYEILT
;
A
#
# COMPACT_ATOMS: atom_id res chain seq x y z
N GLU A 1 -8.41 -20.62 -6.67
CA GLU A 1 -7.07 -21.16 -6.39
C GLU A 1 -6.01 -20.08 -6.57
N LEU A 2 -4.92 -20.16 -5.78
CA LEU A 2 -3.75 -19.28 -5.96
C LEU A 2 -2.77 -19.94 -6.94
N TYR A 3 -2.02 -19.10 -7.66
CA TYR A 3 -0.94 -19.58 -8.53
C TYR A 3 0.27 -20.06 -7.71
N PRO A 4 1.19 -20.83 -8.31
CA PRO A 4 2.48 -21.09 -7.71
C PRO A 4 3.22 -19.79 -7.40
N LYS A 5 3.99 -19.79 -6.31
CA LYS A 5 4.73 -18.61 -5.88
C LYS A 5 5.81 -18.24 -6.91
N ALA A 6 5.66 -17.10 -7.55
CA ALA A 6 6.62 -16.61 -8.54
C ALA A 6 8.01 -16.40 -7.93
N LYS A 7 9.06 -16.76 -8.69
CA LYS A 7 10.45 -16.46 -8.31
C LYS A 7 10.75 -14.99 -8.52
N VAL A 8 11.46 -14.41 -7.56
CA VAL A 8 12.08 -13.07 -7.72
C VAL A 8 13.27 -13.20 -8.64
N PHE A 9 13.33 -12.38 -9.66
CA PHE A 9 14.45 -12.34 -10.59
C PHE A 9 15.28 -11.05 -10.50
N ASN A 10 14.72 -10.02 -9.83
CA ASN A 10 15.42 -8.76 -9.58
C ASN A 10 14.93 -8.14 -8.28
N SER A 11 15.82 -7.49 -7.54
CA SER A 11 15.49 -6.66 -6.39
C SER A 11 16.56 -5.59 -6.16
N PHE A 12 16.13 -4.39 -5.77
CA PHE A 12 17.01 -3.25 -5.59
C PHE A 12 16.39 -2.22 -4.64
N HIS A 13 17.21 -1.26 -4.22
CA HIS A 13 16.73 -0.04 -3.56
C HIS A 13 16.80 1.12 -4.56
N LEU A 14 15.70 1.86 -4.68
CA LEU A 14 15.59 3.06 -5.52
C LEU A 14 15.60 4.30 -4.61
N GLU A 15 16.54 5.21 -4.86
CA GLU A 15 16.54 6.52 -4.21
C GLU A 15 15.40 7.37 -4.79
N VAL A 16 14.46 7.75 -3.93
CA VAL A 16 13.27 8.52 -4.33
C VAL A 16 13.27 9.94 -3.80
N SER A 17 14.10 10.22 -2.82
CA SER A 17 14.46 11.56 -2.34
C SER A 17 15.83 11.50 -1.64
N ASP A 18 16.33 12.64 -1.17
CA ASP A 18 17.57 12.69 -0.38
C ASP A 18 17.45 11.90 0.94
N LEU A 19 16.23 11.72 1.44
CA LEU A 19 15.93 11.02 2.68
C LEU A 19 15.54 9.55 2.46
N HIS A 20 14.78 9.23 1.40
CA HIS A 20 14.14 7.93 1.24
C HIS A 20 14.73 7.08 0.12
N LYS A 21 14.96 5.78 0.47
CA LYS A 21 15.24 4.71 -0.48
C LYS A 21 14.17 3.63 -0.33
N ILE A 22 13.46 3.31 -1.39
CA ILE A 22 12.41 2.30 -1.38
C ILE A 22 12.92 0.97 -1.92
N PHE A 23 12.53 -0.12 -1.26
CA PHE A 23 12.85 -1.47 -1.72
C PHE A 23 11.86 -1.91 -2.78
N VAL A 24 12.36 -2.38 -3.91
CA VAL A 24 11.57 -2.86 -5.05
C VAL A 24 12.00 -4.28 -5.38
N GLU A 25 11.03 -5.15 -5.69
CA GLU A 25 11.30 -6.48 -6.24
C GLU A 25 10.45 -6.76 -7.48
N GLU A 26 11.03 -7.51 -8.42
CA GLU A 26 10.37 -8.00 -9.61
C GLU A 26 10.33 -9.53 -9.60
N SER A 27 9.17 -10.09 -9.96
CA SER A 27 8.96 -11.54 -9.98
C SER A 27 8.08 -12.00 -11.14
N GLY A 28 8.11 -13.30 -11.42
CA GLY A 28 7.37 -13.91 -12.53
C GLY A 28 8.10 -13.82 -13.87
N ASN A 29 7.38 -13.53 -14.94
CA ASN A 29 7.94 -13.45 -16.29
C ASN A 29 8.52 -12.06 -16.56
N LYS A 30 9.85 -11.97 -16.73
CA LYS A 30 10.54 -10.71 -17.05
C LYS A 30 9.99 -10.01 -18.31
N ASN A 31 9.51 -10.79 -19.29
CA ASN A 31 8.93 -10.29 -20.54
C ASN A 31 7.39 -10.28 -20.51
N GLY A 32 6.79 -10.55 -19.36
CA GLY A 32 5.34 -10.60 -19.19
C GLY A 32 4.69 -9.23 -19.14
N LYS A 33 3.37 -9.22 -19.04
CA LYS A 33 2.59 -7.98 -18.88
C LYS A 33 2.94 -7.34 -17.52
N PRO A 34 3.36 -6.07 -17.51
CA PRO A 34 3.73 -5.43 -16.23
C PRO A 34 2.51 -5.12 -15.37
N VAL A 35 2.61 -5.46 -14.10
CA VAL A 35 1.66 -5.09 -13.06
C VAL A 35 2.41 -4.62 -11.82
N ILE A 36 2.02 -3.45 -11.29
CA ILE A 36 2.49 -3.01 -9.99
C ILE A 36 1.46 -3.34 -8.92
N PHE A 37 1.93 -3.89 -7.81
CA PHE A 37 1.12 -4.23 -6.64
C PHE A 37 1.36 -3.21 -5.53
N LEU A 38 0.32 -2.50 -5.14
CA LEU A 38 0.32 -1.51 -4.06
C LEU A 38 -0.25 -2.14 -2.79
N HIS A 39 0.62 -2.35 -1.79
CA HIS A 39 0.20 -2.93 -0.52
C HIS A 39 -0.67 -1.98 0.31
N GLY A 40 -1.42 -2.56 1.24
CA GLY A 40 -2.28 -1.84 2.17
C GLY A 40 -1.55 -1.32 3.42
N GLY A 41 -2.31 -0.95 4.38
CA GLY A 41 -1.91 -0.33 5.65
C GLY A 41 -2.61 1.01 5.79
N PRO A 42 -1.92 2.16 5.58
CA PRO A 42 -0.51 2.35 5.15
C PRO A 42 0.51 1.64 6.04
N GLY A 43 1.71 1.40 5.49
CA GLY A 43 2.83 0.82 6.25
C GLY A 43 2.86 -0.71 6.37
N GLY A 44 1.99 -1.45 5.64
CA GLY A 44 1.92 -2.91 5.73
C GLY A 44 3.12 -3.66 5.13
N GLY A 45 3.82 -3.06 4.17
CA GLY A 45 4.90 -3.70 3.44
C GLY A 45 4.46 -4.79 2.47
N ILE A 46 5.40 -5.32 1.68
CA ILE A 46 5.15 -6.42 0.77
C ILE A 46 5.27 -7.77 1.48
N SER A 47 4.47 -8.75 1.01
CA SER A 47 4.55 -10.15 1.44
C SER A 47 4.83 -11.05 0.25
N SER A 48 5.65 -12.06 0.47
CA SER A 48 5.93 -13.07 -0.54
C SER A 48 4.69 -13.86 -0.99
N SER A 49 3.62 -13.88 -0.18
CA SER A 49 2.33 -14.48 -0.54
C SER A 49 1.61 -13.74 -1.66
N TYR A 50 1.83 -12.43 -1.82
CA TYR A 50 1.20 -11.65 -2.89
C TYR A 50 1.63 -12.09 -4.30
N ARG A 51 2.81 -12.74 -4.42
CA ARG A 51 3.28 -13.31 -5.70
C ARG A 51 2.39 -14.43 -6.24
N GLN A 52 1.50 -14.98 -5.42
CA GLN A 52 0.56 -16.03 -5.81
C GLN A 52 -0.74 -15.49 -6.45
N TYR A 53 -0.93 -14.18 -6.47
CA TYR A 53 -2.13 -13.58 -7.07
C TYR A 53 -2.05 -13.49 -8.59
N PHE A 54 -0.86 -13.63 -9.16
CA PHE A 54 -0.61 -13.46 -10.59
C PHE A 54 0.00 -14.73 -11.19
N ASN A 55 -0.48 -15.10 -12.38
CA ASN A 55 0.14 -16.19 -13.14
C ASN A 55 1.60 -15.85 -13.48
N PRO A 56 2.59 -16.59 -12.92
CA PRO A 56 4.00 -16.24 -13.07
C PRO A 56 4.53 -16.37 -14.51
N GLU A 57 3.82 -17.08 -15.40
CA GLU A 57 4.20 -17.21 -16.81
C GLU A 57 3.75 -16.01 -17.65
N LYS A 58 2.69 -15.29 -17.19
CA LYS A 58 2.04 -14.23 -17.96
C LYS A 58 2.39 -12.82 -17.48
N TRP A 59 2.74 -12.67 -16.20
CA TRP A 59 2.89 -11.38 -15.59
C TRP A 59 4.32 -11.09 -15.13
N ARG A 60 4.77 -9.86 -15.36
CA ARG A 60 5.91 -9.25 -14.69
C ARG A 60 5.35 -8.48 -13.50
N LEU A 61 5.46 -9.06 -12.32
CA LEU A 61 4.95 -8.48 -11.09
C LEU A 61 6.03 -7.62 -10.44
N ILE A 62 5.70 -6.35 -10.24
CA ILE A 62 6.50 -5.37 -9.52
C ILE A 62 5.83 -5.14 -8.17
N MET A 63 6.58 -5.28 -7.08
CA MET A 63 6.16 -4.96 -5.72
C MET A 63 7.21 -4.07 -5.08
N PHE A 64 6.79 -3.18 -4.19
CA PHE A 64 7.71 -2.35 -3.43
C PHE A 64 7.18 -2.10 -2.02
N ASP A 65 8.10 -1.94 -1.08
CA ASP A 65 7.78 -1.41 0.24
C ASP A 65 7.67 0.10 0.14
N GLN A 66 6.50 0.66 0.51
CA GLN A 66 6.29 2.12 0.53
C GLN A 66 7.24 2.76 1.54
N ARG A 67 7.38 4.10 1.50
CA ARG A 67 8.24 4.82 2.45
C ARG A 67 7.93 4.45 3.89
N GLY A 68 8.93 4.36 4.72
CA GLY A 68 8.81 4.09 6.15
C GLY A 68 8.46 2.65 6.53
N CYS A 69 8.35 1.70 5.59
CA CYS A 69 7.98 0.34 5.92
C CYS A 69 8.83 -0.74 5.24
N GLY A 70 8.70 -1.95 5.75
CA GLY A 70 9.37 -3.14 5.22
C GLY A 70 10.89 -2.98 5.17
N LYS A 71 11.46 -3.13 3.97
CA LYS A 71 12.90 -2.98 3.69
C LYS A 71 13.27 -1.59 3.18
N SER A 72 12.28 -0.68 3.03
CA SER A 72 12.53 0.72 2.67
C SER A 72 13.14 1.47 3.85
N THR A 73 13.97 2.47 3.55
CA THR A 73 14.69 3.26 4.57
C THR A 73 14.48 4.75 4.36
N PRO A 74 14.44 5.54 5.48
CA PRO A 74 14.47 5.13 6.89
C PRO A 74 13.16 4.42 7.30
N PHE A 75 13.24 3.50 8.27
CA PHE A 75 12.06 2.81 8.80
C PHE A 75 11.25 3.73 9.71
N ALA A 76 9.91 3.66 9.61
CA ALA A 76 8.94 4.45 10.38
C ALA A 76 9.10 5.98 10.23
N GLU A 77 9.79 6.46 9.20
CA GLU A 77 9.94 7.89 8.93
C GLU A 77 8.66 8.47 8.30
N LEU A 78 8.16 9.56 8.88
CA LEU A 78 6.95 10.26 8.42
C LEU A 78 7.25 11.51 7.57
N LYS A 79 8.46 12.05 7.68
CA LYS A 79 8.87 13.21 6.87
C LYS A 79 8.90 12.82 5.39
N GLU A 80 8.38 13.68 4.53
CA GLU A 80 8.30 13.40 3.09
C GLU A 80 7.59 12.07 2.77
N ASN A 81 6.53 11.72 3.53
CA ASN A 81 5.79 10.47 3.38
C ASN A 81 4.29 10.73 3.23
N THR A 82 3.93 11.65 2.36
CA THR A 82 2.55 11.95 2.00
C THR A 82 2.04 11.02 0.89
N THR A 83 0.73 11.00 0.68
CA THR A 83 0.12 10.29 -0.46
C THR A 83 0.76 10.68 -1.80
N TRP A 84 1.09 11.97 -1.96
CA TRP A 84 1.65 12.48 -3.22
C TRP A 84 3.12 12.11 -3.41
N ASP A 85 3.87 11.97 -2.33
CA ASP A 85 5.24 11.41 -2.38
C ASP A 85 5.19 9.96 -2.87
N LEU A 86 4.26 9.15 -2.32
CA LEU A 86 4.08 7.75 -2.73
C LEU A 86 3.61 7.64 -4.20
N VAL A 87 2.74 8.54 -4.64
CA VAL A 87 2.33 8.62 -6.06
C VAL A 87 3.50 8.95 -6.97
N ALA A 88 4.39 9.86 -6.56
CA ALA A 88 5.60 10.18 -7.30
C ALA A 88 6.60 9.00 -7.31
N ASP A 89 6.71 8.27 -6.20
CA ASP A 89 7.58 7.08 -6.12
C ASP A 89 7.13 5.97 -7.08
N ILE A 90 5.83 5.74 -7.22
CA ILE A 90 5.28 4.78 -8.19
C ILE A 90 5.72 5.15 -9.61
N GLU A 91 5.65 6.42 -9.97
CA GLU A 91 6.08 6.87 -11.29
C GLU A 91 7.60 6.75 -11.47
N LYS A 92 8.40 7.04 -10.44
CA LYS A 92 9.86 6.83 -10.46
C LYS A 92 10.23 5.35 -10.66
N ILE A 93 9.49 4.41 -10.04
CA ILE A 93 9.70 2.98 -10.27
C ILE A 93 9.41 2.63 -11.73
N ARG A 94 8.31 3.14 -12.29
CA ARG A 94 7.92 2.88 -13.69
C ARG A 94 9.00 3.35 -14.66
N ASP A 95 9.46 4.57 -14.48
CA ASP A 95 10.51 5.17 -15.33
C ASP A 95 11.84 4.43 -15.19
N HIS A 96 12.25 4.08 -13.97
CA HIS A 96 13.47 3.32 -13.70
C HIS A 96 13.46 1.95 -14.40
N LEU A 97 12.30 1.28 -14.41
CA LEU A 97 12.11 -0.02 -15.06
C LEU A 97 11.80 0.10 -16.56
N GLN A 98 11.76 1.31 -17.11
CA GLN A 98 11.45 1.63 -18.51
C GLN A 98 10.14 0.98 -18.98
N ILE A 99 9.12 1.02 -18.13
CA ILE A 99 7.79 0.49 -18.44
C ILE A 99 6.93 1.63 -18.99
N ASP A 100 6.38 1.46 -20.21
CA ASP A 100 5.49 2.44 -20.81
C ASP A 100 4.18 2.58 -20.02
N LYS A 101 3.48 1.46 -19.84
CA LYS A 101 2.19 1.37 -19.11
C LYS A 101 2.11 0.07 -18.35
N TRP A 102 1.44 0.10 -17.21
CA TRP A 102 1.18 -1.09 -16.42
C TRP A 102 -0.24 -1.21 -15.91
N VAL A 103 -0.60 -2.40 -15.48
CA VAL A 103 -1.79 -2.62 -14.64
C VAL A 103 -1.42 -2.24 -13.22
N VAL A 104 -2.30 -1.51 -12.54
CA VAL A 104 -2.12 -1.12 -11.13
C VAL A 104 -3.08 -1.93 -10.28
N PHE A 105 -2.54 -2.76 -9.40
CA PHE A 105 -3.32 -3.56 -8.44
C PHE A 105 -3.17 -2.96 -7.05
N GLY A 106 -4.28 -2.66 -6.38
CA GLY A 106 -4.27 -2.14 -5.02
C GLY A 106 -5.34 -2.71 -4.12
N GLY A 107 -4.97 -3.01 -2.88
CA GLY A 107 -5.89 -3.49 -1.86
C GLY A 107 -5.92 -2.57 -0.63
N SER A 108 -7.12 -2.30 -0.05
CA SER A 108 -7.27 -1.43 1.11
C SER A 108 -6.67 -0.04 0.84
N TRP A 109 -5.75 0.46 1.68
CA TRP A 109 -4.96 1.66 1.39
C TRP A 109 -4.35 1.65 -0.01
N GLY A 110 -3.86 0.51 -0.49
CA GLY A 110 -3.35 0.37 -1.85
C GLY A 110 -4.40 0.69 -2.93
N SER A 111 -5.69 0.51 -2.67
CA SER A 111 -6.75 0.95 -3.59
C SER A 111 -6.88 2.47 -3.65
N THR A 112 -6.78 3.15 -2.51
CA THR A 112 -6.71 4.62 -2.42
C THR A 112 -5.54 5.15 -3.23
N LEU A 113 -4.35 4.59 -3.00
CA LEU A 113 -3.12 4.99 -3.67
C LEU A 113 -3.18 4.72 -5.18
N SER A 114 -3.79 3.59 -5.61
CA SER A 114 -4.02 3.27 -7.02
C SER A 114 -4.90 4.33 -7.71
N LEU A 115 -5.96 4.76 -7.05
CA LEU A 115 -6.87 5.79 -7.56
C LEU A 115 -6.16 7.15 -7.66
N ALA A 116 -5.40 7.56 -6.64
CA ALA A 116 -4.63 8.78 -6.66
C ALA A 116 -3.57 8.77 -7.79
N TYR A 117 -2.84 7.66 -7.94
CA TYR A 117 -1.86 7.47 -9.00
C TYR A 117 -2.49 7.56 -10.39
N SER A 118 -3.58 6.84 -10.62
CA SER A 118 -4.23 6.81 -11.94
C SER A 118 -4.82 8.15 -12.37
N GLN A 119 -5.23 9.00 -11.42
CA GLN A 119 -5.68 10.36 -11.70
C GLN A 119 -4.52 11.29 -12.03
N LYS A 120 -3.37 11.11 -11.37
CA LYS A 120 -2.18 11.93 -11.61
C LYS A 120 -1.45 11.53 -12.88
N TYR A 121 -1.38 10.23 -13.16
CA TYR A 121 -0.66 9.64 -14.30
C TYR A 121 -1.56 8.71 -15.15
N PRO A 122 -2.64 9.24 -15.74
CA PRO A 122 -3.61 8.41 -16.47
C PRO A 122 -3.00 7.68 -17.69
N LEU A 123 -1.98 8.26 -18.30
CA LEU A 123 -1.31 7.66 -19.47
C LEU A 123 -0.40 6.49 -19.11
N SER A 124 0.09 6.42 -17.87
CA SER A 124 0.91 5.32 -17.34
C SER A 124 0.07 4.15 -16.82
N CYS A 125 -1.23 4.35 -16.66
CA CYS A 125 -2.16 3.36 -16.10
C CYS A 125 -2.96 2.68 -17.23
N LYS A 126 -2.70 1.38 -17.45
CA LYS A 126 -3.42 0.59 -18.46
C LYS A 126 -4.79 0.11 -17.95
N ALA A 127 -4.85 -0.27 -16.68
CA ALA A 127 -6.06 -0.73 -16.00
C ALA A 127 -5.83 -0.70 -14.48
N LEU A 128 -6.94 -0.65 -13.72
CA LEU A 128 -6.96 -0.77 -12.27
C LEU A 128 -7.59 -2.09 -11.86
N ILE A 129 -7.01 -2.76 -10.88
CA ILE A 129 -7.60 -3.88 -10.16
C ILE A 129 -7.64 -3.50 -8.70
N LEU A 130 -8.83 -3.24 -8.18
CA LEU A 130 -9.02 -2.75 -6.82
C LEU A 130 -9.78 -3.78 -5.98
N ARG A 131 -9.28 -4.06 -4.80
CA ARG A 131 -9.94 -4.92 -3.81
C ARG A 131 -10.00 -4.25 -2.44
N GLY A 132 -11.06 -4.58 -1.65
CA GLY A 132 -11.26 -3.94 -0.34
C GLY A 132 -11.20 -2.42 -0.48
N ILE A 133 -11.96 -1.88 -1.44
CA ILE A 133 -11.88 -0.47 -1.85
C ILE A 133 -12.10 0.43 -0.65
N PHE A 134 -11.13 1.31 -0.41
CA PHE A 134 -11.15 2.29 0.66
C PHE A 134 -10.88 3.68 0.07
N LEU A 135 -11.81 4.60 0.26
CA LEU A 135 -11.77 5.95 -0.34
C LEU A 135 -11.40 7.04 0.69
N VAL A 136 -11.08 6.63 1.93
CA VAL A 136 -10.74 7.55 3.03
C VAL A 136 -11.87 8.56 3.31
N ARG A 137 -13.13 8.20 3.00
CA ARG A 137 -14.28 9.04 3.32
C ARG A 137 -14.54 9.02 4.82
N LYS A 138 -15.04 10.15 5.35
CA LYS A 138 -15.35 10.25 6.78
C LYS A 138 -16.19 9.07 7.29
N LYS A 139 -17.22 8.65 6.56
CA LYS A 139 -18.07 7.51 6.92
C LYS A 139 -17.33 6.17 7.01
N GLU A 140 -16.27 5.97 6.20
CA GLU A 140 -15.45 4.76 6.23
C GLU A 140 -14.51 4.79 7.44
N ILE A 141 -13.91 5.95 7.71
CA ILE A 141 -13.07 6.19 8.88
C ILE A 141 -13.88 6.02 10.16
N ASP A 142 -15.05 6.63 10.24
CA ASP A 142 -15.95 6.52 11.40
C ASP A 142 -16.37 5.06 11.61
N TRP A 143 -16.67 4.33 10.53
CA TRP A 143 -17.05 2.92 10.61
C TRP A 143 -15.90 2.05 11.15
N PHE A 144 -14.67 2.26 10.69
CA PHE A 144 -13.51 1.50 11.14
C PHE A 144 -13.10 1.84 12.58
N TYR A 145 -13.04 3.13 12.92
CA TYR A 145 -12.33 3.61 14.09
C TYR A 145 -13.24 4.23 15.16
N GLN A 146 -14.55 4.39 14.93
CA GLN A 146 -15.42 5.03 15.90
C GLN A 146 -16.62 4.16 16.33
N SER A 147 -17.37 3.55 15.39
CA SER A 147 -18.64 2.91 15.79
C SER A 147 -19.12 1.74 14.94
N GLY A 148 -18.57 1.46 13.77
CA GLY A 148 -19.08 0.41 12.88
C GLY A 148 -18.49 -0.97 13.15
N ALA A 149 -17.15 -1.07 13.16
CA ALA A 149 -16.44 -2.31 13.42
C ALA A 149 -16.73 -2.89 14.80
N SER A 150 -17.06 -2.06 15.78
CA SER A 150 -17.49 -2.44 17.12
C SER A 150 -18.70 -3.38 17.14
N ASN A 151 -19.60 -3.25 16.18
CA ASN A 151 -20.80 -4.09 16.09
C ASN A 151 -20.50 -5.51 15.58
N ILE A 152 -19.41 -5.66 14.80
CA ILE A 152 -19.00 -6.94 14.22
C ILE A 152 -17.98 -7.65 15.12
N PHE A 153 -17.11 -6.89 15.77
CA PHE A 153 -16.02 -7.40 16.60
C PHE A 153 -16.03 -6.80 18.02
N PRO A 154 -17.12 -6.95 18.80
CA PRO A 154 -17.25 -6.31 20.13
C PRO A 154 -16.11 -6.69 21.08
N ASP A 155 -15.73 -7.97 21.14
CA ASP A 155 -14.66 -8.45 22.02
C ASP A 155 -13.30 -7.81 21.72
N LYS A 156 -13.02 -7.58 20.43
CA LYS A 156 -11.78 -6.92 20.00
C LYS A 156 -11.83 -5.41 20.16
N TRP A 157 -13.05 -4.87 20.12
CA TRP A 157 -13.27 -3.44 20.31
C TRP A 157 -12.93 -2.97 21.72
N GLU A 158 -13.21 -3.77 22.75
CA GLU A 158 -12.81 -3.48 24.13
C GLU A 158 -11.29 -3.32 24.24
N SER A 159 -10.54 -4.24 23.62
CA SER A 159 -9.07 -4.16 23.59
C SER A 159 -8.58 -2.92 22.83
N PHE A 160 -9.29 -2.52 21.77
CA PHE A 160 -9.00 -1.29 21.03
C PHE A 160 -9.29 -0.03 21.86
N LEU A 161 -10.31 -0.04 22.70
CA LEU A 161 -10.63 1.10 23.59
C LEU A 161 -9.72 1.19 24.83
N ALA A 162 -9.16 0.08 25.28
CA ALA A 162 -8.45 -0.02 26.55
C ALA A 162 -7.35 1.05 26.78
N PRO A 163 -6.49 1.39 25.78
CA PRO A 163 -5.46 2.40 25.97
C PRO A 163 -5.99 3.85 25.99
N ILE A 164 -7.27 4.06 25.64
CA ILE A 164 -7.85 5.40 25.49
C ILE A 164 -8.69 5.75 26.72
N ALA A 165 -8.36 6.89 27.36
CA ALA A 165 -9.13 7.44 28.46
C ALA A 165 -10.60 7.70 28.05
N GLU A 166 -11.55 7.42 28.95
CA GLU A 166 -12.98 7.47 28.64
C GLU A 166 -13.44 8.81 28.04
N ASN A 167 -12.94 9.91 28.59
CA ASN A 167 -13.26 11.27 28.14
C ASN A 167 -12.74 11.58 26.70
N LYS A 168 -11.81 10.77 26.16
CA LYS A 168 -11.27 10.91 24.80
C LYS A 168 -11.90 9.93 23.79
N ARG A 169 -12.74 8.99 24.24
CA ARG A 169 -13.35 7.95 23.38
C ARG A 169 -14.38 8.49 22.39
N HIS A 170 -14.80 9.74 22.52
CA HIS A 170 -15.69 10.40 21.56
C HIS A 170 -15.01 10.67 20.22
N ASN A 171 -13.65 10.66 20.15
CA ASN A 171 -12.87 10.80 18.92
C ASN A 171 -11.62 9.91 18.99
N LEU A 172 -11.80 8.63 18.67
CA LEU A 172 -10.74 7.62 18.79
C LEU A 172 -9.57 7.88 17.86
N LEU A 173 -9.82 8.40 16.65
CA LEU A 173 -8.76 8.69 15.71
C LEU A 173 -7.79 9.75 16.27
N SER A 174 -8.32 10.85 16.81
CA SER A 174 -7.49 11.89 17.43
C SER A 174 -6.80 11.37 18.69
N ALA A 175 -7.50 10.58 19.50
CA ALA A 175 -6.92 10.02 20.73
C ALA A 175 -5.76 9.07 20.44
N TYR A 176 -5.88 8.23 19.40
CA TYR A 176 -4.79 7.38 18.96
C TYR A 176 -3.64 8.16 18.33
N TYR A 177 -3.93 9.21 17.56
CA TYR A 177 -2.89 10.08 17.03
C TYR A 177 -2.01 10.68 18.14
N GLU A 178 -2.63 11.17 19.22
CA GLU A 178 -1.92 11.76 20.37
C GLU A 178 -0.99 10.78 21.11
N ILE A 179 -1.31 9.49 21.15
CA ILE A 179 -0.48 8.49 21.86
C ILE A 179 0.56 7.82 20.96
N LEU A 180 0.46 8.01 19.64
CA LEU A 180 1.39 7.42 18.68
C LEU A 180 2.42 8.43 18.15
N THR A 181 2.21 9.72 18.38
CA THR A 181 3.08 10.83 17.95
C THR A 181 3.56 11.67 19.12
#